data_1e4e38422d2f246279004f96d23bb505
#
_entry.id   1e4e38422d2f246279004f96d23bb505
#
_cell.length_a   1.000
_cell.length_b   1.000
_cell.length_c   1.000
_cell.angle_alpha   90.00
_cell.angle_beta   90.00
_cell.angle_gamma   90.00
#
_symmetry.space_group_name_H-M   'P 1'
#
loop_
_entity.id
_entity.type
_entity.pdbx_description
1 polymer ?
#
loop_
_entity_poly.entity_id
_entity_poly.type
_entity_poly.pdbx_seq_one_letter_code
_entity_poly.pdbx_strand_id
1 'polypeptide(L)'
;GWAFSNLTDSSLTKASQTYHSYSTGTDSRENFAIGKSGSEITVNGTATFSTIEVSNNSYAAYSMTNGDNFSKQFTGDDWFELTVEGFNNETSTGIVKVMLADSLDSVPMILETWQTVDLSSLGEVSKLTFTLNSSDVGDYGMNTPSFFAMDNILYSKITFISEPRTDFEDILLSTYFDGSDLSGTNDGSGKYTSTHNENSLSFITTWDNTYKYWSGGWAFSNLTDSSLTKASQTYHS
;
A
#
# COMPACT_ATOMS: atom_id res chain seq x y z
N GLY A 1 1.70 -6.87 2.05
CA GLY A 1 1.58 -7.00 0.60
C GLY A 1 0.89 -5.82 -0.05
N TRP A 2 0.83 -5.82 -1.35
CA TRP A 2 0.40 -4.71 -2.18
C TRP A 2 -0.78 -5.09 -3.08
N ALA A 3 -1.60 -4.11 -3.46
CA ALA A 3 -2.58 -4.19 -4.54
C ALA A 3 -2.47 -2.93 -5.40
N PHE A 4 -2.78 -3.02 -6.70
CA PHE A 4 -2.90 -1.85 -7.56
C PHE A 4 -4.36 -1.46 -7.72
N SER A 5 -4.61 -0.17 -7.79
CA SER A 5 -5.95 0.38 -7.91
C SER A 5 -5.93 1.73 -8.62
N ASN A 6 -7.08 2.09 -9.16
CA ASN A 6 -7.41 3.41 -9.66
C ASN A 6 -8.68 3.97 -9.02
N LEU A 7 -9.10 3.39 -7.89
CA LEU A 7 -10.35 3.74 -7.24
C LEU A 7 -10.11 4.75 -6.12
N THR A 8 -10.74 5.90 -6.20
CA THR A 8 -10.72 6.93 -5.16
C THR A 8 -12.10 7.06 -4.53
N ASP A 9 -12.18 7.12 -3.21
CA ASP A 9 -13.40 7.43 -2.49
C ASP A 9 -13.13 8.31 -1.28
N SER A 10 -13.55 9.55 -1.38
CA SER A 10 -13.51 10.54 -0.31
C SER A 10 -14.84 10.68 0.44
N SER A 11 -15.86 9.91 0.07
CA SER A 11 -17.21 10.04 0.67
C SER A 11 -17.30 9.47 2.07
N LEU A 12 -16.37 8.57 2.43
CA LEU A 12 -16.33 7.87 3.73
C LEU A 12 -17.71 7.27 4.15
N THR A 13 -18.42 6.71 3.18
CA THR A 13 -19.76 6.15 3.43
C THR A 13 -19.77 4.68 3.80
N LYS A 14 -18.63 3.98 3.62
CA LYS A 14 -18.53 2.52 3.82
C LYS A 14 -17.19 2.10 4.39
N ALA A 15 -17.21 1.20 5.36
CA ALA A 15 -16.02 0.54 5.91
C ALA A 15 -15.35 -0.47 4.97
N SER A 16 -15.90 -0.79 3.80
CA SER A 16 -15.44 -1.90 2.95
C SER A 16 -14.54 -1.49 1.78
N GLN A 17 -13.98 -0.28 1.81
CA GLN A 17 -13.24 0.28 0.67
C GLN A 17 -11.73 0.08 0.77
N THR A 18 -11.33 -1.18 0.92
CA THR A 18 -9.93 -1.59 1.10
C THR A 18 -9.03 -1.18 -0.07
N TYR A 19 -9.55 -1.07 -1.29
CA TYR A 19 -8.77 -0.77 -2.49
C TYR A 19 -8.93 0.66 -3.00
N HIS A 20 -9.46 1.57 -2.18
CA HIS A 20 -9.65 2.97 -2.54
C HIS A 20 -8.62 3.85 -1.83
N SER A 21 -8.09 4.84 -2.54
CA SER A 21 -7.37 5.94 -1.89
C SER A 21 -8.37 6.95 -1.33
N TYR A 22 -8.06 7.49 -0.17
CA TYR A 22 -8.75 8.64 0.40
C TYR A 22 -8.03 9.91 -0.01
N SER A 23 -8.56 10.58 -1.01
CA SER A 23 -8.02 11.87 -1.44
C SER A 23 -9.18 12.80 -1.75
N THR A 24 -9.21 13.96 -1.08
CA THR A 24 -10.18 15.02 -1.34
C THR A 24 -9.59 15.99 -2.36
N GLY A 25 -10.35 16.35 -3.39
CA GLY A 25 -9.94 17.33 -4.38
C GLY A 25 -9.66 16.76 -5.77
N THR A 26 -8.90 17.50 -6.57
CA THR A 26 -8.65 17.21 -7.99
C THR A 26 -7.45 16.30 -8.24
N ASP A 27 -6.77 15.86 -7.20
CA ASP A 27 -5.58 15.00 -7.30
C ASP A 27 -5.99 13.53 -7.38
N SER A 28 -6.74 13.19 -8.44
CA SER A 28 -7.06 11.82 -8.78
C SER A 28 -5.87 11.19 -9.49
N ARG A 29 -5.39 10.08 -8.99
CA ARG A 29 -4.35 9.27 -9.65
C ARG A 29 -5.00 8.29 -10.61
N GLU A 30 -4.38 8.08 -11.79
CA GLU A 30 -4.86 7.07 -12.73
C GLU A 30 -4.65 5.67 -12.19
N ASN A 31 -3.45 5.41 -11.63
CA ASN A 31 -3.12 4.17 -10.95
C ASN A 31 -2.24 4.46 -9.73
N PHE A 32 -2.41 3.67 -8.68
CA PHE A 32 -1.61 3.75 -7.47
C PHE A 32 -1.56 2.39 -6.77
N ALA A 33 -0.67 2.25 -5.79
CA ALA A 33 -0.55 1.05 -4.98
C ALA A 33 -1.29 1.21 -3.64
N ILE A 34 -1.99 0.17 -3.21
CA ILE A 34 -2.46 0.02 -1.84
C ILE A 34 -1.52 -0.92 -1.11
N GLY A 35 -0.86 -0.41 -0.09
CA GLY A 35 0.00 -1.18 0.81
C GLY A 35 -0.74 -1.63 2.06
N LYS A 36 -0.32 -2.78 2.58
CA LYS A 36 -0.72 -3.27 3.90
C LYS A 36 0.50 -3.25 4.83
N SER A 37 0.29 -3.06 6.12
CA SER A 37 1.39 -3.18 7.10
C SER A 37 2.15 -4.50 6.91
N GLY A 38 3.48 -4.42 6.89
CA GLY A 38 4.38 -5.52 6.52
C GLY A 38 4.60 -5.69 5.01
N SER A 39 4.21 -4.71 4.18
CA SER A 39 4.59 -4.69 2.76
C SER A 39 6.06 -4.37 2.58
N GLU A 40 6.66 -4.92 1.52
CA GLU A 40 8.08 -4.71 1.21
C GLU A 40 8.26 -4.36 -0.27
N ILE A 41 9.26 -3.54 -0.56
CA ILE A 41 9.82 -3.33 -1.90
C ILE A 41 11.27 -3.80 -1.86
N THR A 42 11.64 -4.67 -2.78
CA THR A 42 13.02 -5.18 -2.89
C THR A 42 13.66 -4.70 -4.18
N VAL A 43 14.95 -4.41 -4.13
CA VAL A 43 15.75 -3.98 -5.27
C VAL A 43 16.76 -5.07 -5.60
N ASN A 44 16.91 -5.41 -6.87
CA ASN A 44 18.01 -6.26 -7.31
C ASN A 44 19.31 -5.44 -7.30
N GLY A 45 20.13 -5.61 -6.26
CA GLY A 45 21.26 -4.77 -5.89
C GLY A 45 20.86 -3.71 -4.86
N THR A 46 21.28 -2.47 -5.04
CA THR A 46 20.93 -1.34 -4.18
C THR A 46 20.39 -0.16 -4.98
N ALA A 47 19.56 0.66 -4.36
CA ALA A 47 19.06 1.92 -4.89
C ALA A 47 18.99 2.98 -3.78
N THR A 48 19.00 4.24 -4.17
CA THR A 48 18.68 5.37 -3.30
C THR A 48 17.31 5.87 -3.66
N PHE A 49 16.38 5.82 -2.71
CA PHE A 49 15.03 6.37 -2.88
C PHE A 49 15.05 7.84 -2.45
N SER A 50 14.55 8.70 -3.33
CA SER A 50 14.44 10.14 -3.05
C SER A 50 13.13 10.46 -2.36
N THR A 51 12.01 10.12 -2.99
CA THR A 51 10.67 10.39 -2.47
C THR A 51 9.69 9.28 -2.82
N ILE A 52 8.63 9.22 -2.03
CA ILE A 52 7.36 8.56 -2.36
C ILE A 52 6.22 9.53 -2.09
N GLU A 53 5.06 9.30 -2.66
CA GLU A 53 3.84 9.97 -2.25
C GLU A 53 2.92 8.97 -1.56
N VAL A 54 2.32 9.38 -0.44
CA VAL A 54 1.43 8.55 0.36
C VAL A 54 0.13 9.27 0.66
N SER A 55 -0.94 8.50 0.83
CA SER A 55 -2.24 8.98 1.29
C SER A 55 -2.91 7.91 2.14
N ASN A 56 -3.96 8.30 2.84
CA ASN A 56 -4.79 7.31 3.52
C ASN A 56 -5.52 6.41 2.52
N ASN A 57 -5.72 5.17 2.94
CA ASN A 57 -6.70 4.29 2.35
C ASN A 57 -8.11 4.67 2.86
N SER A 58 -9.13 4.60 1.99
CA SER A 58 -10.50 5.04 2.35
C SER A 58 -11.12 4.22 3.49
N TYR A 59 -10.78 2.94 3.63
CA TYR A 59 -11.24 2.14 4.76
C TYR A 59 -10.61 2.61 6.08
N ALA A 60 -9.30 2.86 6.10
CA ALA A 60 -8.63 3.38 7.29
C ALA A 60 -9.18 4.77 7.66
N ALA A 61 -9.31 5.67 6.68
CA ALA A 61 -9.89 6.99 6.88
C ALA A 61 -11.33 6.92 7.40
N TYR A 62 -12.17 6.03 6.83
CA TYR A 62 -13.53 5.80 7.34
C TYR A 62 -13.54 5.39 8.81
N SER A 63 -12.72 4.39 9.16
CA SER A 63 -12.68 3.87 10.54
C SER A 63 -12.19 4.92 11.53
N MET A 64 -11.17 5.70 11.18
CA MET A 64 -10.70 6.80 12.02
C MET A 64 -11.75 7.91 12.16
N THR A 65 -12.50 8.22 11.10
CA THR A 65 -13.50 9.30 11.12
C THR A 65 -14.78 8.90 11.83
N ASN A 66 -15.27 7.67 11.65
CA ASN A 66 -16.60 7.25 12.08
C ASN A 66 -16.60 6.17 13.17
N GLY A 67 -15.49 5.47 13.32
CA GLY A 67 -15.45 4.19 14.01
C GLY A 67 -16.13 3.07 13.21
N ASP A 68 -15.88 1.84 13.61
CA ASP A 68 -16.56 0.66 13.09
C ASP A 68 -16.64 -0.45 14.16
N ASN A 69 -16.96 -1.69 13.77
CA ASN A 69 -17.09 -2.80 14.72
C ASN A 69 -15.78 -3.19 15.42
N PHE A 70 -14.63 -2.76 14.90
CA PHE A 70 -13.30 -3.11 15.38
C PHE A 70 -12.51 -1.90 15.86
N SER A 71 -12.64 -0.79 15.14
CA SER A 71 -11.88 0.44 15.36
C SER A 71 -12.72 1.50 16.02
N LYS A 72 -12.15 2.23 16.97
CA LYS A 72 -12.79 3.42 17.53
C LYS A 72 -12.74 4.60 16.56
N GLN A 73 -13.69 5.51 16.69
CA GLN A 73 -13.55 6.85 16.10
C GLN A 73 -12.37 7.57 16.78
N PHE A 74 -11.52 8.24 16.01
CA PHE A 74 -10.42 9.02 16.53
C PHE A 74 -10.92 10.28 17.22
N THR A 75 -10.34 10.56 18.37
CA THR A 75 -10.62 11.74 19.18
C THR A 75 -9.34 12.21 19.87
N GLY A 76 -9.28 13.47 20.30
CA GLY A 76 -8.17 13.98 21.10
C GLY A 76 -6.82 13.72 20.45
N ASP A 77 -5.97 12.99 21.13
CA ASP A 77 -4.57 12.78 20.74
C ASP A 77 -4.34 11.44 19.98
N ASP A 78 -5.38 10.93 19.30
CA ASP A 78 -5.25 9.74 18.50
C ASP A 78 -4.40 9.99 17.25
N TRP A 79 -3.64 8.96 16.85
CA TRP A 79 -2.71 9.04 15.73
C TRP A 79 -2.65 7.74 14.91
N PHE A 80 -2.24 7.88 13.65
CA PHE A 80 -1.96 6.79 12.73
C PHE A 80 -0.72 7.10 11.91
N GLU A 81 0.30 6.24 12.01
CA GLU A 81 1.64 6.48 11.47
C GLU A 81 2.04 5.37 10.50
N LEU A 82 2.59 5.78 9.36
CA LEU A 82 3.34 4.91 8.46
C LEU A 82 4.83 5.06 8.76
N THR A 83 5.50 3.95 9.04
CA THR A 83 6.94 3.83 9.18
C THR A 83 7.50 3.17 7.92
N VAL A 84 8.46 3.82 7.27
CA VAL A 84 9.26 3.28 6.17
C VAL A 84 10.67 3.01 6.69
N GLU A 85 11.11 1.76 6.68
CA GLU A 85 12.45 1.37 7.11
C GLU A 85 13.24 0.84 5.92
N GLY A 86 14.45 1.38 5.74
CA GLY A 86 15.39 0.94 4.72
C GLY A 86 16.31 -0.17 5.25
N PHE A 87 16.65 -1.11 4.38
CA PHE A 87 17.65 -2.15 4.66
C PHE A 87 18.66 -2.26 3.53
N ASN A 88 19.93 -2.39 3.90
CA ASN A 88 20.96 -2.86 2.98
C ASN A 88 21.35 -4.28 3.41
N ASN A 89 20.95 -5.27 2.60
CA ASN A 89 20.89 -6.66 3.03
C ASN A 89 20.01 -6.77 4.29
N GLU A 90 20.49 -7.34 5.38
CA GLU A 90 19.73 -7.49 6.63
C GLU A 90 19.98 -6.35 7.64
N THR A 91 20.75 -5.33 7.26
CA THR A 91 21.09 -4.21 8.16
C THR A 91 20.16 -3.03 7.89
N SER A 92 19.47 -2.55 8.91
CA SER A 92 18.67 -1.33 8.84
C SER A 92 19.57 -0.13 8.53
N THR A 93 19.17 0.67 7.54
CA THR A 93 19.85 1.92 7.17
C THR A 93 19.21 3.15 7.79
N GLY A 94 18.00 3.02 8.30
CA GLY A 94 17.28 4.09 8.93
C GLY A 94 15.78 3.95 8.79
N ILE A 95 15.08 4.90 9.41
CA ILE A 95 13.60 4.93 9.47
C ILE A 95 13.13 6.32 9.11
N VAL A 96 12.09 6.40 8.28
CA VAL A 96 11.31 7.61 8.00
C VAL A 96 9.87 7.35 8.43
N LYS A 97 9.28 8.32 9.13
CA LYS A 97 7.92 8.25 9.64
C LYS A 97 7.07 9.34 9.03
N VAL A 98 5.83 9.01 8.72
CA VAL A 98 4.83 9.95 8.23
C VAL A 98 3.50 9.72 8.93
N MET A 99 2.89 10.81 9.40
CA MET A 99 1.58 10.76 10.04
C MET A 99 0.49 10.73 8.97
N LEU A 100 -0.28 9.66 8.96
CA LEU A 100 -1.49 9.52 8.15
C LEU A 100 -2.71 10.07 8.90
N ALA A 101 -2.65 10.11 10.21
CA ALA A 101 -3.51 10.91 11.07
C ALA A 101 -2.72 11.35 12.29
N ASP A 102 -2.99 12.56 12.74
CA ASP A 102 -2.38 13.18 13.92
C ASP A 102 -3.44 14.04 14.62
N SER A 103 -3.07 14.77 15.65
CA SER A 103 -3.94 15.73 16.32
C SER A 103 -3.33 17.14 16.32
N LEU A 104 -4.19 18.13 16.21
CA LEU A 104 -3.85 19.53 16.43
C LEU A 104 -4.83 20.11 17.45
N ASP A 105 -4.32 20.60 18.57
CA ASP A 105 -5.14 21.15 19.65
C ASP A 105 -6.27 20.18 20.10
N SER A 106 -5.94 18.89 20.20
CA SER A 106 -6.88 17.80 20.53
C SER A 106 -7.99 17.58 19.49
N VAL A 107 -7.79 18.02 18.24
CA VAL A 107 -8.69 17.75 17.13
C VAL A 107 -8.00 16.76 16.20
N PRO A 108 -8.62 15.61 15.86
CA PRO A 108 -8.04 14.66 14.92
C PRO A 108 -7.89 15.28 13.52
N MET A 109 -6.71 15.16 12.96
CA MET A 109 -6.39 15.56 11.60
C MET A 109 -6.03 14.32 10.77
N ILE A 110 -6.97 13.88 9.97
CA ILE A 110 -6.78 12.73 9.07
C ILE A 110 -6.25 13.28 7.74
N LEU A 111 -5.12 12.74 7.27
CA LEU A 111 -4.52 13.17 5.99
C LEU A 111 -5.50 12.92 4.84
N GLU A 112 -5.88 13.98 4.13
CA GLU A 112 -6.90 14.00 3.07
C GLU A 112 -6.34 14.19 1.66
N THR A 113 -5.01 14.25 1.55
CA THR A 113 -4.32 14.54 0.28
C THR A 113 -3.13 13.61 0.13
N TRP A 114 -2.55 13.56 -1.07
CA TRP A 114 -1.27 12.92 -1.28
C TRP A 114 -0.15 13.77 -0.66
N GLN A 115 0.68 13.15 0.16
CA GLN A 115 1.82 13.77 0.82
C GLN A 115 3.13 13.19 0.29
N THR A 116 4.02 14.06 -0.17
CA THR A 116 5.39 13.69 -0.53
C THR A 116 6.21 13.42 0.72
N VAL A 117 6.87 12.27 0.75
CA VAL A 117 7.74 11.81 1.85
C VAL A 117 9.16 11.70 1.33
N ASP A 118 10.09 12.43 1.94
CA ASP A 118 11.51 12.36 1.64
C ASP A 118 12.13 11.10 2.28
N LEU A 119 12.70 10.23 1.45
CA LEU A 119 13.37 8.99 1.86
C LEU A 119 14.90 9.07 1.73
N SER A 120 15.45 10.22 1.34
CA SER A 120 16.89 10.38 1.05
C SER A 120 17.78 10.03 2.24
N SER A 121 17.30 10.20 3.46
CA SER A 121 18.02 9.83 4.70
C SER A 121 18.26 8.33 4.87
N LEU A 122 17.53 7.48 4.13
CA LEU A 122 17.73 6.02 4.17
C LEU A 122 18.99 5.58 3.42
N GLY A 123 19.56 6.44 2.54
CA GLY A 123 20.74 6.13 1.76
C GLY A 123 20.54 4.97 0.79
N GLU A 124 21.58 4.15 0.61
CA GLU A 124 21.51 2.98 -0.28
C GLU A 124 20.81 1.81 0.42
N VAL A 125 19.72 1.34 -0.19
CA VAL A 125 18.94 0.22 0.31
C VAL A 125 18.76 -0.87 -0.74
N SER A 126 18.68 -2.11 -0.30
CA SER A 126 18.24 -3.27 -1.10
C SER A 126 16.77 -3.61 -0.84
N LYS A 127 16.21 -3.09 0.24
CA LYS A 127 14.81 -3.33 0.62
C LYS A 127 14.24 -2.14 1.40
N LEU A 128 12.98 -1.82 1.15
CA LEU A 128 12.14 -0.97 2.00
C LEU A 128 11.05 -1.83 2.63
N THR A 129 10.76 -1.62 3.91
CA THR A 129 9.60 -2.20 4.60
C THR A 129 8.65 -1.09 5.06
N PHE A 130 7.36 -1.40 5.05
CA PHE A 130 6.30 -0.46 5.38
C PHE A 130 5.48 -1.01 6.54
N THR A 131 5.48 -0.31 7.67
CA THR A 131 4.75 -0.73 8.87
C THR A 131 3.81 0.37 9.32
N LEU A 132 2.58 0.00 9.63
CA LEU A 132 1.57 0.91 10.17
C LEU A 132 1.41 0.69 11.66
N ASN A 133 1.32 1.81 12.39
CA ASN A 133 1.04 1.84 13.83
C ASN A 133 -0.07 2.85 14.12
N SER A 134 -0.82 2.61 15.17
CA SER A 134 -1.94 3.46 15.58
C SER A 134 -2.04 3.52 17.11
N SER A 135 -2.62 4.60 17.61
CA SER A 135 -3.04 4.69 19.01
C SER A 135 -4.22 3.77 19.35
N ASP A 136 -5.00 3.36 18.32
CA ASP A 136 -6.12 2.44 18.49
C ASP A 136 -5.64 0.99 18.46
N VAL A 137 -5.38 0.44 19.63
CA VAL A 137 -4.90 -0.94 19.84
C VAL A 137 -5.82 -1.69 20.79
N GLY A 138 -5.99 -2.99 20.54
CA GLY A 138 -6.77 -3.90 21.36
C GLY A 138 -6.00 -5.17 21.67
N ASP A 139 -6.70 -6.17 22.21
CA ASP A 139 -6.12 -7.45 22.63
C ASP A 139 -5.44 -8.21 21.49
N TYR A 140 -5.80 -7.95 20.25
CA TYR A 140 -5.27 -8.59 19.03
C TYR A 140 -4.33 -7.70 18.23
N GLY A 141 -3.91 -6.56 18.77
CA GLY A 141 -3.03 -5.58 18.14
C GLY A 141 -3.78 -4.33 17.64
N MET A 142 -3.29 -3.73 16.56
CA MET A 142 -3.86 -2.52 15.99
C MET A 142 -5.27 -2.78 15.42
N ASN A 143 -6.26 -1.99 15.87
CA ASN A 143 -7.64 -2.05 15.40
C ASN A 143 -7.85 -1.24 14.12
N THR A 144 -7.16 -0.10 13.98
CA THR A 144 -7.21 0.72 12.75
C THR A 144 -6.85 -0.14 11.53
N PRO A 145 -7.65 -0.13 10.44
CA PRO A 145 -7.35 -0.91 9.24
C PRO A 145 -5.96 -0.63 8.70
N SER A 146 -5.15 -1.68 8.56
CA SER A 146 -3.71 -1.59 8.30
C SER A 146 -3.39 -1.40 6.81
N PHE A 147 -3.96 -0.37 6.16
CA PHE A 147 -3.80 -0.05 4.75
C PHE A 147 -3.44 1.42 4.54
N PHE A 148 -2.64 1.68 3.49
CA PHE A 148 -2.31 3.03 2.99
C PHE A 148 -2.23 3.01 1.47
N ALA A 149 -2.32 4.18 0.84
CA ALA A 149 -2.11 4.35 -0.59
C ALA A 149 -0.71 4.94 -0.84
N MET A 150 -0.05 4.51 -1.92
CA MET A 150 1.28 4.98 -2.32
C MET A 150 1.38 5.13 -3.82
N ASP A 151 2.12 6.15 -4.26
CA ASP A 151 2.38 6.47 -5.65
C ASP A 151 3.72 7.20 -5.83
N ASN A 152 4.09 7.52 -7.06
CA ASN A 152 5.22 8.38 -7.42
C ASN A 152 6.52 8.06 -6.68
N ILE A 153 6.96 6.79 -6.79
CA ILE A 153 8.24 6.37 -6.23
C ILE A 153 9.38 6.93 -7.07
N LEU A 154 10.14 7.87 -6.50
CA LEU A 154 11.33 8.42 -7.14
C LEU A 154 12.59 7.80 -6.55
N TYR A 155 13.37 7.12 -7.37
CA TYR A 155 14.59 6.46 -6.95
C TYR A 155 15.67 6.48 -8.02
N SER A 156 16.95 6.31 -7.63
CA SER A 156 18.06 6.09 -8.53
C SER A 156 18.79 4.79 -8.18
N LYS A 157 19.01 3.96 -9.19
CA LYS A 157 19.84 2.77 -9.05
C LYS A 157 21.30 3.13 -9.38
N ILE A 158 22.26 2.64 -8.58
CA ILE A 158 23.67 2.95 -8.76
C ILE A 158 24.28 2.27 -10.00
N THR A 159 23.57 1.39 -10.66
CA THR A 159 24.00 0.79 -11.93
C THR A 159 22.92 0.91 -13.00
N PHE A 160 23.17 1.83 -13.96
CA PHE A 160 22.58 1.96 -15.30
C PHE A 160 21.17 2.50 -15.51
N ILE A 161 21.17 3.78 -15.93
CA ILE A 161 20.43 4.43 -17.04
C ILE A 161 18.98 4.03 -17.27
N SER A 162 18.18 5.04 -17.15
CA SER A 162 16.83 5.31 -17.61
C SER A 162 15.69 4.89 -16.66
N GLU A 163 14.94 5.88 -16.34
CA GLU A 163 13.69 5.94 -15.58
C GLU A 163 13.86 5.90 -14.06
N PRO A 164 14.05 7.07 -13.43
CA PRO A 164 14.15 7.18 -11.96
C PRO A 164 12.79 7.13 -11.25
N ARG A 165 11.72 6.83 -11.98
CA ARG A 165 10.35 6.88 -11.48
C ARG A 165 9.63 5.57 -11.81
N THR A 166 9.00 4.97 -10.81
CA THR A 166 7.98 3.93 -11.00
C THR A 166 6.65 4.50 -10.50
N ASP A 167 5.74 4.75 -11.41
CA ASP A 167 4.41 5.29 -11.15
C ASP A 167 3.30 4.28 -11.42
N PHE A 168 3.70 3.05 -11.77
CA PHE A 168 2.82 1.95 -12.14
C PHE A 168 1.96 2.18 -13.41
N GLU A 169 2.14 3.34 -14.09
CA GLU A 169 1.41 3.66 -15.33
C GLU A 169 1.89 2.81 -16.51
N ASP A 170 3.16 2.36 -16.47
CA ASP A 170 3.77 1.50 -17.49
C ASP A 170 3.44 0.02 -17.33
N ILE A 171 2.72 -0.35 -16.28
CA ILE A 171 2.26 -1.73 -16.10
C ILE A 171 1.21 -2.02 -17.15
N LEU A 172 1.60 -2.78 -18.19
CA LEU A 172 0.65 -3.33 -19.16
C LEU A 172 -0.21 -4.38 -18.44
N LEU A 173 -1.32 -3.95 -17.90
CA LEU A 173 -2.31 -4.82 -17.26
C LEU A 173 -3.11 -5.65 -18.30
N SER A 174 -2.42 -6.14 -19.33
CA SER A 174 -3.02 -7.09 -20.30
C SER A 174 -3.19 -8.48 -19.72
N THR A 175 -2.51 -8.76 -18.62
CA THR A 175 -2.61 -10.03 -17.88
C THR A 175 -2.73 -9.69 -16.40
N TYR A 176 -3.88 -9.89 -15.83
CA TYR A 176 -4.07 -9.83 -14.40
C TYR A 176 -3.99 -11.23 -13.79
N PHE A 177 -3.49 -11.29 -12.57
CA PHE A 177 -3.46 -12.54 -11.83
C PHE A 177 -4.81 -12.74 -11.12
N ASP A 178 -5.67 -13.55 -11.71
CA ASP A 178 -7.02 -13.86 -11.19
C ASP A 178 -7.07 -15.17 -10.38
N GLY A 179 -5.88 -15.75 -10.15
CA GLY A 179 -5.75 -17.06 -9.51
C GLY A 179 -6.00 -18.25 -10.44
N SER A 180 -6.36 -18.02 -11.70
CA SER A 180 -6.41 -19.08 -12.72
C SER A 180 -5.03 -19.34 -13.31
N ASP A 181 -4.17 -18.36 -13.34
CA ASP A 181 -2.76 -18.51 -13.70
C ASP A 181 -1.95 -19.04 -12.51
N LEU A 182 -1.79 -20.33 -12.42
CA LEU A 182 -0.97 -21.02 -11.45
C LEU A 182 0.47 -21.20 -11.94
N SER A 183 0.98 -20.27 -12.77
CA SER A 183 2.34 -20.32 -13.32
C SER A 183 3.43 -20.05 -12.27
N GLY A 184 3.06 -19.49 -11.12
CA GLY A 184 3.97 -19.23 -10.02
C GLY A 184 4.45 -20.51 -9.30
N THR A 185 5.40 -20.35 -8.39
CA THR A 185 5.93 -21.44 -7.57
C THR A 185 4.92 -21.85 -6.51
N ASN A 186 4.57 -23.15 -6.48
CA ASN A 186 3.73 -23.73 -5.45
C ASN A 186 4.61 -24.27 -4.30
N ASP A 187 4.32 -23.87 -3.09
CA ASP A 187 5.04 -24.32 -1.88
C ASP A 187 4.53 -25.68 -1.33
N GLY A 188 3.58 -26.31 -2.01
CA GLY A 188 2.94 -27.55 -1.56
C GLY A 188 1.76 -27.35 -0.63
N SER A 189 1.49 -26.14 -0.16
CA SER A 189 0.35 -25.79 0.73
C SER A 189 -0.91 -25.38 -0.05
N GLY A 190 -0.86 -25.38 -1.38
CA GLY A 190 -1.91 -24.81 -2.24
C GLY A 190 -1.75 -23.32 -2.49
N LYS A 191 -0.66 -22.71 -2.02
CA LYS A 191 -0.30 -21.31 -2.31
C LYS A 191 0.65 -21.24 -3.50
N TYR A 192 0.41 -20.28 -4.35
CA TYR A 192 1.21 -20.01 -5.54
C TYR A 192 1.82 -18.61 -5.41
N THR A 193 3.13 -18.53 -5.57
CA THR A 193 3.87 -17.27 -5.49
C THR A 193 4.46 -16.95 -6.84
N SER A 194 4.18 -15.77 -7.37
CA SER A 194 4.77 -15.23 -8.59
C SER A 194 5.46 -13.91 -8.31
N THR A 195 6.39 -13.53 -9.19
CA THR A 195 7.16 -12.29 -9.10
C THR A 195 6.99 -11.49 -10.37
N HIS A 196 6.56 -10.26 -10.25
CA HIS A 196 6.62 -9.26 -11.31
C HIS A 196 7.84 -8.37 -11.09
N ASN A 197 8.55 -8.03 -12.16
CA ASN A 197 9.71 -7.14 -12.11
C ASN A 197 9.44 -5.91 -12.98
N GLU A 198 9.63 -4.74 -12.41
CA GLU A 198 9.50 -3.47 -13.12
C GLU A 198 10.62 -2.53 -12.70
N ASN A 199 11.32 -1.95 -13.66
CA ASN A 199 12.40 -0.97 -13.44
C ASN A 199 13.40 -1.40 -12.34
N SER A 200 13.72 -2.69 -12.25
CA SER A 200 14.59 -3.29 -11.23
C SER A 200 13.96 -3.45 -9.84
N LEU A 201 12.70 -3.17 -9.69
CA LEU A 201 11.92 -3.51 -8.50
C LEU A 201 11.26 -4.87 -8.71
N SER A 202 11.21 -5.67 -7.65
CA SER A 202 10.54 -6.97 -7.66
C SER A 202 9.33 -6.95 -6.74
N PHE A 203 8.21 -7.38 -7.27
CA PHE A 203 6.92 -7.38 -6.60
C PHE A 203 6.39 -8.81 -6.52
N ILE A 204 6.21 -9.32 -5.33
CA ILE A 204 5.83 -10.71 -5.09
C ILE A 204 4.34 -10.76 -4.80
N THR A 205 3.62 -11.64 -5.49
CA THR A 205 2.21 -11.95 -5.23
C THR A 205 2.05 -13.37 -4.73
N THR A 206 1.07 -13.60 -3.85
CA THR A 206 0.76 -14.94 -3.34
C THR A 206 -0.75 -15.16 -3.39
N TRP A 207 -1.15 -16.17 -4.14
CA TRP A 207 -2.54 -16.64 -4.26
C TRP A 207 -2.74 -17.93 -3.50
N ASP A 208 -3.79 -18.00 -2.68
CA ASP A 208 -4.21 -19.23 -2.01
C ASP A 208 -5.31 -19.91 -2.84
N ASN A 209 -4.93 -20.96 -3.56
CA ASN A 209 -5.86 -21.68 -4.42
C ASN A 209 -6.85 -22.56 -3.63
N THR A 210 -6.56 -22.85 -2.35
CA THR A 210 -7.45 -23.65 -1.50
C THR A 210 -8.69 -22.84 -1.15
N TYR A 211 -8.50 -21.59 -0.78
CA TYR A 211 -9.58 -20.69 -0.36
C TYR A 211 -9.98 -19.67 -1.42
N LYS A 212 -9.31 -19.67 -2.58
CA LYS A 212 -9.60 -18.79 -3.71
C LYS A 212 -9.52 -17.30 -3.35
N TYR A 213 -8.46 -16.90 -2.66
CA TYR A 213 -8.21 -15.50 -2.34
C TYR A 213 -6.73 -15.13 -2.44
N TRP A 214 -6.47 -13.83 -2.61
CA TRP A 214 -5.15 -13.26 -2.51
C TRP A 214 -4.68 -13.27 -1.06
N SER A 215 -3.67 -14.10 -0.77
CA SER A 215 -3.20 -14.31 0.59
C SER A 215 -2.02 -13.40 0.97
N GLY A 216 -1.43 -12.71 0.01
CA GLY A 216 -0.35 -11.76 0.25
C GLY A 216 0.37 -11.35 -1.03
N GLY A 217 1.20 -10.32 -0.93
CA GLY A 217 1.90 -9.77 -2.08
C GLY A 217 1.01 -8.91 -2.97
N TRP A 218 1.29 -8.90 -4.24
CA TRP A 218 0.68 -8.03 -5.24
C TRP A 218 -0.58 -8.62 -5.84
N ALA A 219 -1.53 -7.76 -6.16
CA ALA A 219 -2.59 -8.08 -7.09
C ALA A 219 -2.60 -7.02 -8.20
N PHE A 220 -2.63 -7.48 -9.45
CA PHE A 220 -2.79 -6.59 -10.59
C PHE A 220 -4.28 -6.46 -10.90
N SER A 221 -4.76 -5.24 -11.06
CA SER A 221 -6.13 -5.01 -11.45
C SER A 221 -6.21 -3.82 -12.40
N ASN A 222 -6.85 -4.05 -13.54
CA ASN A 222 -7.26 -2.99 -14.46
C ASN A 222 -8.77 -2.72 -14.35
N LEU A 223 -9.37 -3.12 -13.24
CA LEU A 223 -10.80 -3.11 -13.06
C LEU A 223 -11.26 -1.77 -12.50
N THR A 224 -12.03 -1.07 -13.30
CA THR A 224 -12.78 0.09 -12.85
C THR A 224 -14.21 -0.35 -12.59
N ASP A 225 -14.65 -0.39 -11.34
CA ASP A 225 -16.06 -0.54 -11.00
C ASP A 225 -16.56 0.69 -10.26
N SER A 226 -17.24 1.56 -10.99
CA SER A 226 -17.89 2.73 -10.42
C SER A 226 -19.25 2.40 -9.76
N SER A 227 -19.71 1.16 -9.88
CA SER A 227 -21.05 0.79 -9.37
C SER A 227 -21.05 0.47 -7.88
N LEU A 228 -19.93 0.10 -7.31
CA LEU A 228 -19.74 -0.27 -5.88
C LEU A 228 -20.82 -1.25 -5.37
N THR A 229 -21.32 -2.12 -6.25
CA THR A 229 -22.47 -2.98 -5.92
C THR A 229 -22.08 -4.32 -5.29
N LYS A 230 -20.79 -4.65 -5.24
CA LYS A 230 -20.33 -5.94 -4.70
C LYS A 230 -19.17 -5.74 -3.71
N ALA A 231 -19.34 -6.23 -2.50
CA ALA A 231 -18.32 -6.20 -1.45
C ALA A 231 -17.11 -7.14 -1.70
N SER A 232 -17.09 -7.90 -2.80
CA SER A 232 -16.09 -8.92 -3.08
C SER A 232 -15.32 -8.70 -4.39
N GLN A 233 -15.19 -7.46 -4.83
CA GLN A 233 -14.46 -7.15 -6.06
C GLN A 233 -12.96 -7.05 -5.79
N THR A 234 -12.35 -8.15 -5.36
CA THR A 234 -10.90 -8.22 -5.20
C THR A 234 -10.22 -8.49 -6.54
N TYR A 235 -10.86 -9.31 -7.39
CA TYR A 235 -10.41 -9.65 -8.73
C TYR A 235 -11.63 -9.85 -9.61
N HIS A 236 -11.67 -9.23 -10.77
CA HIS A 236 -12.64 -9.54 -11.81
C HIS A 236 -11.93 -9.98 -13.08
N SER A 237 -12.33 -11.12 -13.56
CA SER A 237 -12.06 -11.61 -14.90
C SER A 237 -12.98 -10.96 -15.92
#